data_ffab8c486ca341df8468fbe7d1998dc6
#
_entry.id   ffab8c486ca341df8468fbe7d1998dc6
#
_cell.length_a   1.000
_cell.length_b   1.000
_cell.length_c   1.000
_cell.angle_alpha   90.00
_cell.angle_beta   90.00
_cell.angle_gamma   90.00
#
_symmetry.space_group_name_H-M   'P 1'
#
loop_
_entity.id
_entity.type
_entity.pdbx_description
1 polymer ?
#
loop_
_entity_poly.entity_id
_entity_poly.type
_entity_poly.pdbx_seq_one_letter_code
_entity_poly.pdbx_strand_id
1 'polypeptide(L)'
;MTNSKTSARDSMQKFGKFLSGMVMPNIGAFIAWGLITAFFIPTGWIPNELLGSLVDPMIKYLLPLLIGYTGGKMVGGARGGVIGTVATMGVIVGADIPMFIGAMIMGPLAGFVIKKFDKVVDGKIPSGFEMLVNNFSIGILGMILAILGFFAIGPVVVVLTGILKTGVEALVARKLLPLVSLFIEPGKILFLNNAINHGVLGPIGLEQVQESGKSIMFLLEANPGPGLGIILAYWMYSKGSVKQSAPGA
;
A
#
# COMPACT_ATOMS: atom_id res chain seq x y z
N MET A 1 38.31 -4.40 4.47
CA MET A 1 36.92 -3.93 4.59
C MET A 1 36.53 -3.29 3.27
N THR A 2 35.91 -4.04 2.39
CA THR A 2 35.47 -3.58 1.08
C THR A 2 34.19 -2.78 1.25
N ASN A 3 34.27 -1.48 1.07
CA ASN A 3 33.13 -0.58 0.97
C ASN A 3 32.34 -0.95 -0.29
N SER A 4 31.39 -1.88 -0.17
CA SER A 4 30.45 -2.20 -1.24
C SER A 4 29.51 -0.99 -1.38
N LYS A 5 29.76 -0.19 -2.43
CA LYS A 5 28.77 0.78 -2.89
C LYS A 5 27.48 0.00 -3.15
N THR A 6 26.48 0.19 -2.30
CA THR A 6 25.14 -0.39 -2.52
C THR A 6 24.69 0.02 -3.91
N SER A 7 24.54 -0.96 -4.81
CA SER A 7 24.08 -0.71 -6.17
C SER A 7 22.71 -0.05 -6.12
N ALA A 8 22.42 0.86 -7.05
CA ALA A 8 21.07 1.45 -7.19
C ALA A 8 19.97 0.35 -7.24
N ARG A 9 20.30 -0.80 -7.83
CA ARG A 9 19.45 -1.99 -7.85
C ARG A 9 19.13 -2.51 -6.44
N ASP A 10 20.15 -2.59 -5.55
CA ASP A 10 19.96 -3.09 -4.18
C ASP A 10 19.07 -2.14 -3.36
N SER A 11 19.21 -0.84 -3.59
CA SER A 11 18.39 0.19 -2.94
C SER A 11 16.93 0.11 -3.43
N MET A 12 16.69 -0.07 -4.72
CA MET A 12 15.35 -0.27 -5.28
C MET A 12 14.70 -1.55 -4.76
N GLN A 13 15.44 -2.66 -4.70
CA GLN A 13 14.92 -3.90 -4.15
C GLN A 13 14.56 -3.79 -2.67
N LYS A 14 15.39 -3.12 -1.86
CA LYS A 14 15.09 -2.85 -0.44
C LYS A 14 13.83 -2.00 -0.29
N PHE A 15 13.68 -0.97 -1.11
CA PHE A 15 12.51 -0.12 -1.12
C PHE A 15 11.25 -0.90 -1.52
N GLY A 16 11.30 -1.70 -2.59
CA GLY A 16 10.19 -2.54 -3.02
C GLY A 16 9.79 -3.56 -1.95
N LYS A 17 10.76 -4.25 -1.31
CA LYS A 17 10.50 -5.15 -0.18
C LYS A 17 9.86 -4.44 1.00
N PHE A 18 10.28 -3.21 1.28
CA PHE A 18 9.68 -2.41 2.36
C PHE A 18 8.22 -2.09 2.06
N LEU A 19 7.90 -1.64 0.83
CA LEU A 19 6.52 -1.37 0.41
C LEU A 19 5.66 -2.65 0.43
N SER A 20 6.18 -3.73 -0.14
CA SER A 20 5.50 -5.04 -0.12
C SER A 20 5.25 -5.53 1.31
N GLY A 21 6.21 -5.33 2.21
CA GLY A 21 6.08 -5.69 3.63
C GLY A 21 4.95 -4.98 4.37
N MET A 22 4.46 -3.85 3.88
CA MET A 22 3.30 -3.15 4.44
C MET A 22 1.97 -3.77 3.99
N VAL A 23 1.93 -4.37 2.80
CA VAL A 23 0.69 -4.90 2.17
C VAL A 23 0.54 -6.40 2.40
N MET A 24 1.61 -7.19 2.22
CA MET A 24 1.55 -8.65 2.27
C MET A 24 0.94 -9.24 3.55
N PRO A 25 1.22 -8.72 4.76
CA PRO A 25 0.59 -9.24 5.98
C PRO A 25 -0.93 -9.05 6.02
N ASN A 26 -1.43 -8.11 5.22
CA ASN A 26 -2.84 -7.73 5.16
C ASN A 26 -3.60 -8.35 3.98
N ILE A 27 -2.96 -9.25 3.20
CA ILE A 27 -3.55 -9.80 1.97
C ILE A 27 -4.87 -10.52 2.22
N GLY A 28 -5.03 -11.15 3.39
CA GLY A 28 -6.29 -11.77 3.80
C GLY A 28 -7.47 -10.78 3.84
N ALA A 29 -7.24 -9.55 4.27
CA ALA A 29 -8.28 -8.51 4.27
C ALA A 29 -8.64 -8.05 2.85
N PHE A 30 -7.65 -7.98 1.94
CA PHE A 30 -7.90 -7.72 0.52
C PHE A 30 -8.71 -8.84 -0.15
N ILE A 31 -8.40 -10.10 0.17
CA ILE A 31 -9.17 -11.26 -0.31
C ILE A 31 -10.60 -11.20 0.20
N ALA A 32 -10.81 -10.93 1.49
CA ALA A 32 -12.15 -10.80 2.07
C ALA A 32 -12.94 -9.67 1.40
N TRP A 33 -12.34 -8.48 1.22
CA TRP A 33 -12.94 -7.38 0.48
C TRP A 33 -13.29 -7.77 -0.96
N GLY A 34 -12.38 -8.44 -1.67
CA GLY A 34 -12.60 -8.89 -3.04
C GLY A 34 -13.73 -9.89 -3.18
N LEU A 35 -13.85 -10.84 -2.24
CA LEU A 35 -14.97 -11.81 -2.21
C LEU A 35 -16.30 -11.12 -1.92
N ILE A 36 -16.36 -10.23 -0.92
CA ILE A 36 -17.56 -9.45 -0.61
C ILE A 36 -17.98 -8.64 -1.83
N THR A 37 -17.04 -7.99 -2.50
CA THR A 37 -17.30 -7.23 -3.71
C THR A 37 -17.82 -8.13 -4.83
N ALA A 38 -17.18 -9.25 -5.12
CA ALA A 38 -17.56 -10.16 -6.19
C ALA A 38 -18.96 -10.78 -5.97
N PHE A 39 -19.34 -11.02 -4.72
CA PHE A 39 -20.64 -11.63 -4.41
C PHE A 39 -21.77 -10.59 -4.35
N PHE A 40 -21.58 -9.44 -3.68
CA PHE A 40 -22.70 -8.67 -3.14
C PHE A 40 -22.96 -7.32 -3.81
N ILE A 41 -22.06 -6.81 -4.66
CA ILE A 41 -22.35 -5.57 -5.41
C ILE A 41 -23.50 -5.80 -6.40
N PRO A 42 -24.16 -4.73 -6.91
CA PRO A 42 -25.28 -4.85 -7.85
C PRO A 42 -25.01 -5.70 -9.09
N THR A 43 -23.76 -5.76 -9.53
CA THR A 43 -23.29 -6.56 -10.68
C THR A 43 -22.62 -7.89 -10.25
N GLY A 44 -22.67 -8.21 -8.97
CA GLY A 44 -22.04 -9.41 -8.40
C GLY A 44 -22.87 -10.68 -8.60
N TRP A 45 -22.38 -11.81 -8.09
CA TRP A 45 -23.01 -13.11 -8.26
C TRP A 45 -24.29 -13.29 -7.45
N ILE A 46 -24.37 -12.66 -6.28
CA ILE A 46 -25.53 -12.71 -5.37
C ILE A 46 -25.78 -11.29 -4.85
N PRO A 47 -26.32 -10.39 -5.68
CA PRO A 47 -26.49 -8.98 -5.32
C PRO A 47 -27.28 -8.80 -4.02
N ASN A 48 -26.71 -8.03 -3.07
CA ASN A 48 -27.34 -7.75 -1.80
C ASN A 48 -26.86 -6.38 -1.30
N GLU A 49 -27.77 -5.39 -1.26
CA GLU A 49 -27.42 -4.01 -0.87
C GLU A 49 -26.85 -3.91 0.56
N LEU A 50 -27.42 -4.67 1.50
CA LEU A 50 -26.97 -4.64 2.90
C LEU A 50 -25.55 -5.17 3.04
N LEU A 51 -25.21 -6.28 2.40
CA LEU A 51 -23.87 -6.86 2.43
C LEU A 51 -22.90 -6.08 1.53
N GLY A 52 -23.37 -5.57 0.40
CA GLY A 52 -22.62 -4.70 -0.50
C GLY A 52 -22.17 -3.39 0.16
N SER A 53 -22.91 -2.90 1.16
CA SER A 53 -22.52 -1.70 1.91
C SER A 53 -21.19 -1.84 2.70
N LEU A 54 -20.67 -3.07 2.87
CA LEU A 54 -19.37 -3.31 3.48
C LEU A 54 -18.20 -2.92 2.56
N VAL A 55 -18.41 -2.89 1.24
CA VAL A 55 -17.35 -2.70 0.24
C VAL A 55 -16.65 -1.35 0.43
N ASP A 56 -17.41 -0.26 0.48
CA ASP A 56 -16.89 1.10 0.59
C ASP A 56 -16.13 1.35 1.90
N PRO A 57 -16.65 1.00 3.08
CA PRO A 57 -15.89 1.16 4.32
C PRO A 57 -14.60 0.33 4.37
N MET A 58 -14.62 -0.87 3.78
CA MET A 58 -13.41 -1.69 3.75
C MET A 58 -12.32 -1.08 2.89
N ILE A 59 -12.65 -0.59 1.69
CA ILE A 59 -11.64 -0.04 0.80
C ILE A 59 -11.19 1.36 1.21
N LYS A 60 -12.09 2.20 1.70
CA LYS A 60 -11.78 3.56 2.11
C LYS A 60 -11.04 3.63 3.44
N TYR A 61 -11.41 2.79 4.41
CA TYR A 61 -10.89 2.87 5.76
C TYR A 61 -10.07 1.64 6.16
N LEU A 62 -10.65 0.45 6.14
CA LEU A 62 -10.03 -0.74 6.71
C LEU A 62 -8.67 -1.05 6.06
N LEU A 63 -8.63 -1.16 4.74
CA LEU A 63 -7.42 -1.57 4.02
C LEU A 63 -6.28 -0.55 4.16
N PRO A 64 -6.49 0.77 3.96
CA PRO A 64 -5.45 1.76 4.22
C PRO A 64 -5.00 1.82 5.68
N LEU A 65 -5.92 1.68 6.66
CA LEU A 65 -5.56 1.66 8.08
C LEU A 65 -4.68 0.46 8.44
N LEU A 66 -4.97 -0.72 7.88
CA LEU A 66 -4.13 -1.91 8.07
C LEU A 66 -2.71 -1.72 7.48
N ILE A 67 -2.61 -1.08 6.31
CA ILE A 67 -1.32 -0.74 5.70
C ILE A 67 -0.56 0.27 6.58
N GLY A 68 -1.23 1.32 7.04
CA GLY A 68 -0.66 2.34 7.93
C GLY A 68 -0.20 1.73 9.26
N TYR A 69 -1.00 0.83 9.85
CA TYR A 69 -0.61 0.06 11.03
C TYR A 69 0.65 -0.76 10.79
N THR A 70 0.65 -1.55 9.71
CA THR A 70 1.78 -2.44 9.38
C THR A 70 3.04 -1.64 9.09
N GLY A 71 2.94 -0.56 8.31
CA GLY A 71 4.06 0.33 8.02
C GLY A 71 4.63 1.00 9.26
N GLY A 72 3.76 1.50 10.13
CA GLY A 72 4.14 2.07 11.42
C GLY A 72 4.81 1.06 12.34
N LYS A 73 4.26 -0.16 12.41
CA LYS A 73 4.81 -1.28 13.20
C LYS A 73 6.19 -1.71 12.72
N MET A 74 6.42 -1.76 11.42
CA MET A 74 7.72 -2.12 10.84
C MET A 74 8.83 -1.15 11.27
N VAL A 75 8.52 0.12 11.49
CA VAL A 75 9.50 1.16 11.83
C VAL A 75 9.59 1.42 13.32
N GLY A 76 8.46 1.51 14.02
CA GLY A 76 8.34 1.94 15.42
C GLY A 76 7.79 0.87 16.37
N GLY A 77 7.72 -0.41 15.97
CA GLY A 77 7.17 -1.49 16.80
C GLY A 77 5.66 -1.34 17.04
N ALA A 78 5.13 -1.95 18.09
CA ALA A 78 3.69 -1.94 18.39
C ALA A 78 3.14 -0.51 18.52
N ARG A 79 3.86 0.38 19.19
CA ARG A 79 3.50 1.81 19.33
C ARG A 79 3.46 2.51 17.99
N GLY A 80 4.45 2.20 17.11
CA GLY A 80 4.48 2.68 15.73
C GLY A 80 3.26 2.26 14.92
N GLY A 81 2.75 1.04 15.15
CA GLY A 81 1.52 0.58 14.51
C GLY A 81 0.31 1.42 14.90
N VAL A 82 0.11 1.66 16.19
CA VAL A 82 -1.03 2.44 16.70
C VAL A 82 -1.00 3.88 16.17
N ILE A 83 0.12 4.58 16.34
CA ILE A 83 0.26 5.96 15.86
C ILE A 83 0.17 6.05 14.33
N GLY A 84 0.67 5.02 13.61
CA GLY A 84 0.55 4.91 12.16
C GLY A 84 -0.89 4.82 11.70
N THR A 85 -1.73 4.08 12.43
CA THR A 85 -3.17 3.98 12.15
C THR A 85 -3.87 5.32 12.35
N VAL A 86 -3.61 5.99 13.50
CA VAL A 86 -4.20 7.31 13.79
C VAL A 86 -3.81 8.36 12.75
N ALA A 87 -2.54 8.41 12.41
CA ALA A 87 -2.02 9.35 11.42
C ALA A 87 -2.58 9.09 10.02
N THR A 88 -2.74 7.81 9.64
CA THR A 88 -3.32 7.40 8.35
C THR A 88 -4.80 7.80 8.25
N MET A 89 -5.55 7.78 9.35
CA MET A 89 -6.93 8.25 9.34
C MET A 89 -7.05 9.72 8.91
N GLY A 90 -6.10 10.57 9.31
CA GLY A 90 -6.04 11.96 8.85
C GLY A 90 -5.91 12.06 7.34
N VAL A 91 -5.05 11.25 6.73
CA VAL A 91 -4.88 11.21 5.26
C VAL A 91 -6.14 10.72 4.56
N ILE A 92 -6.79 9.70 5.11
CA ILE A 92 -8.03 9.13 4.52
C ILE A 92 -9.15 10.17 4.50
N VAL A 93 -9.37 10.86 5.62
CA VAL A 93 -10.45 11.87 5.74
C VAL A 93 -10.14 13.12 4.91
N GLY A 94 -8.88 13.42 4.67
CA GLY A 94 -8.44 14.54 3.82
C GLY A 94 -8.55 14.30 2.31
N ALA A 95 -9.16 13.18 1.87
CA ALA A 95 -9.23 12.82 0.46
C ALA A 95 -10.46 11.96 0.13
N ASP A 96 -10.97 12.11 -1.09
CA ASP A 96 -12.14 11.36 -1.57
C ASP A 96 -11.78 10.04 -2.27
N ILE A 97 -10.49 9.75 -2.42
CA ILE A 97 -9.97 8.52 -3.06
C ILE A 97 -9.40 7.54 -2.03
N PRO A 98 -9.36 6.22 -2.32
CA PRO A 98 -8.72 5.24 -1.45
C PRO A 98 -7.23 5.55 -1.22
N MET A 99 -6.86 5.84 0.03
CA MET A 99 -5.55 6.39 0.39
C MET A 99 -4.48 5.32 0.68
N PHE A 100 -4.25 4.38 -0.24
CA PHE A 100 -3.20 3.35 -0.09
C PHE A 100 -1.79 3.95 -0.09
N ILE A 101 -1.48 4.83 -1.04
CA ILE A 101 -0.17 5.52 -1.09
C ILE A 101 0.01 6.40 0.14
N GLY A 102 -1.04 7.12 0.53
CA GLY A 102 -1.02 7.95 1.74
C GLY A 102 -0.72 7.13 2.99
N ALA A 103 -1.31 5.94 3.13
CA ALA A 103 -1.04 5.00 4.21
C ALA A 103 0.40 4.47 4.20
N MET A 104 0.94 4.14 3.01
CA MET A 104 2.32 3.69 2.85
C MET A 104 3.36 4.77 3.20
N ILE A 105 3.00 6.03 3.09
CA ILE A 105 3.84 7.16 3.50
C ILE A 105 3.66 7.44 4.99
N MET A 106 2.41 7.58 5.42
CA MET A 106 2.08 8.08 6.76
C MET A 106 2.36 7.07 7.87
N GLY A 107 2.11 5.78 7.61
CA GLY A 107 2.41 4.72 8.57
C GLY A 107 3.87 4.69 9.02
N PRO A 108 4.83 4.50 8.09
CA PRO A 108 6.26 4.53 8.41
C PRO A 108 6.73 5.87 8.99
N LEU A 109 6.21 7.00 8.51
CA LEU A 109 6.54 8.32 9.05
C LEU A 109 6.14 8.41 10.52
N ALA A 110 4.94 8.00 10.87
CA ALA A 110 4.45 7.99 12.25
C ALA A 110 5.27 7.03 13.12
N GLY A 111 5.60 5.84 12.59
CA GLY A 111 6.49 4.90 13.25
C GLY A 111 7.88 5.47 13.51
N PHE A 112 8.42 6.24 12.57
CA PHE A 112 9.71 6.91 12.73
C PHE A 112 9.65 8.01 13.80
N VAL A 113 8.59 8.82 13.82
CA VAL A 113 8.40 9.89 14.80
C VAL A 113 8.34 9.32 16.22
N ILE A 114 7.51 8.30 16.47
CA ILE A 114 7.41 7.71 17.80
C ILE A 114 8.71 7.02 18.22
N LYS A 115 9.40 6.34 17.32
CA LYS A 115 10.70 5.74 17.61
C LYS A 115 11.77 6.78 17.98
N LYS A 116 11.74 7.94 17.34
CA LYS A 116 12.62 9.08 17.70
C LYS A 116 12.26 9.63 19.06
N PHE A 117 10.98 9.82 19.33
CA PHE A 117 10.49 10.28 20.63
C PHE A 117 10.94 9.32 21.75
N ASP A 118 10.73 8.00 21.56
CA ASP A 118 11.11 6.99 22.55
C ASP A 118 12.59 7.06 22.91
N LYS A 119 13.47 7.25 21.89
CA LYS A 119 14.91 7.41 22.13
C LYS A 119 15.27 8.68 22.94
N VAL A 120 14.49 9.76 22.81
CA VAL A 120 14.74 11.00 23.52
C VAL A 120 14.36 10.90 25.00
N VAL A 121 13.29 10.15 25.28
CA VAL A 121 12.73 10.02 26.64
C VAL A 121 13.27 8.79 27.38
N ASP A 122 13.97 7.89 26.69
CA ASP A 122 14.54 6.68 27.27
C ASP A 122 15.48 7.01 28.46
N GLY A 123 15.27 6.32 29.58
CA GLY A 123 15.99 6.56 30.83
C GLY A 123 15.69 7.87 31.55
N LYS A 124 14.75 8.70 31.06
CA LYS A 124 14.38 9.99 31.67
C LYS A 124 13.01 9.98 32.33
N ILE A 125 12.23 8.93 32.13
CA ILE A 125 10.88 8.81 32.68
C ILE A 125 10.98 8.29 34.12
N PRO A 126 10.44 8.98 35.12
CA PRO A 126 10.39 8.45 36.48
C PRO A 126 9.58 7.15 36.56
N SER A 127 9.99 6.24 37.46
CA SER A 127 9.30 4.97 37.68
C SER A 127 7.83 5.18 38.02
N GLY A 128 6.95 4.44 37.34
CA GLY A 128 5.50 4.53 37.47
C GLY A 128 4.82 5.48 36.49
N PHE A 129 5.55 6.35 35.77
CA PHE A 129 5.00 7.26 34.76
C PHE A 129 5.12 6.73 33.34
N GLU A 130 5.75 5.56 33.13
CA GLU A 130 6.02 5.01 31.80
C GLU A 130 4.74 4.80 30.98
N MET A 131 3.70 4.25 31.61
CA MET A 131 2.40 4.02 30.95
C MET A 131 1.75 5.34 30.53
N LEU A 132 1.79 6.35 31.40
CA LEU A 132 1.24 7.68 31.11
C LEU A 132 1.95 8.31 29.91
N VAL A 133 3.29 8.39 29.95
CA VAL A 133 4.09 8.97 28.86
C VAL A 133 3.90 8.19 27.56
N ASN A 134 3.85 6.87 27.64
CA ASN A 134 3.65 6.00 26.48
C ASN A 134 2.31 6.25 25.78
N ASN A 135 1.22 6.36 26.53
CA ASN A 135 -0.11 6.56 25.95
C ASN A 135 -0.31 8.00 25.45
N PHE A 136 0.07 8.99 26.26
CA PHE A 136 -0.09 10.39 25.89
C PHE A 136 0.80 10.78 24.70
N SER A 137 2.02 10.23 24.59
CA SER A 137 2.86 10.51 23.44
C SER A 137 2.28 9.97 22.13
N ILE A 138 1.69 8.76 22.14
CA ILE A 138 0.96 8.24 20.96
C ILE A 138 -0.23 9.14 20.63
N GLY A 139 -1.01 9.54 21.62
CA GLY A 139 -2.20 10.39 21.42
C GLY A 139 -1.84 11.77 20.86
N ILE A 140 -0.91 12.47 21.49
CA ILE A 140 -0.54 13.84 21.10
C ILE A 140 0.18 13.84 19.74
N LEU A 141 1.20 13.01 19.57
CA LEU A 141 1.92 12.92 18.31
C LEU A 141 1.04 12.36 17.20
N GLY A 142 0.15 11.41 17.52
CA GLY A 142 -0.83 10.87 16.58
C GLY A 142 -1.80 11.94 16.07
N MET A 143 -2.33 12.78 16.98
CA MET A 143 -3.17 13.93 16.61
C MET A 143 -2.44 14.89 15.68
N ILE A 144 -1.21 15.29 16.03
CA ILE A 144 -0.42 16.21 15.19
C ILE A 144 -0.18 15.60 13.80
N LEU A 145 0.19 14.31 13.74
CA LEU A 145 0.43 13.62 12.49
C LEU A 145 -0.84 13.39 11.68
N ALA A 146 -1.99 13.17 12.31
CA ALA A 146 -3.28 13.09 11.63
C ALA A 146 -3.65 14.43 10.99
N ILE A 147 -3.46 15.55 11.70
CA ILE A 147 -3.69 16.89 11.16
C ILE A 147 -2.73 17.18 9.98
N LEU A 148 -1.46 16.83 10.14
CA LEU A 148 -0.47 16.95 9.06
C LEU A 148 -0.88 16.08 7.85
N GLY A 149 -1.32 14.86 8.10
CA GLY A 149 -1.82 13.94 7.08
C GLY A 149 -2.98 14.54 6.29
N PHE A 150 -3.93 15.12 7.01
CA PHE A 150 -5.13 15.74 6.43
C PHE A 150 -4.78 16.92 5.52
N PHE A 151 -3.98 17.88 6.00
CA PHE A 151 -3.72 19.12 5.26
C PHE A 151 -2.56 19.03 4.27
N ALA A 152 -1.59 18.16 4.48
CA ALA A 152 -0.38 18.12 3.67
C ALA A 152 -0.30 16.84 2.82
N ILE A 153 -0.36 15.65 3.43
CA ILE A 153 -0.11 14.40 2.71
C ILE A 153 -1.30 14.02 1.83
N GLY A 154 -2.53 14.14 2.33
CA GLY A 154 -3.74 13.83 1.57
C GLY A 154 -3.78 14.57 0.23
N PRO A 155 -3.77 15.91 0.19
CA PRO A 155 -3.78 16.68 -1.05
C PRO A 155 -2.63 16.36 -2.00
N VAL A 156 -1.40 16.17 -1.48
CA VAL A 156 -0.24 15.80 -2.33
C VAL A 156 -0.46 14.46 -3.01
N VAL A 157 -0.97 13.46 -2.28
CA VAL A 157 -1.26 12.13 -2.86
C VAL A 157 -2.38 12.20 -3.89
N VAL A 158 -3.43 13.00 -3.65
CA VAL A 158 -4.52 13.22 -4.62
C VAL A 158 -3.97 13.78 -5.93
N VAL A 159 -3.15 14.84 -5.85
CA VAL A 159 -2.53 15.46 -7.04
C VAL A 159 -1.62 14.45 -7.77
N LEU A 160 -0.78 13.72 -7.04
CA LEU A 160 0.11 12.72 -7.64
C LEU A 160 -0.68 11.61 -8.34
N THR A 161 -1.70 11.09 -7.69
CA THR A 161 -2.59 10.05 -8.27
C THR A 161 -3.33 10.59 -9.50
N GLY A 162 -3.80 11.83 -9.46
CA GLY A 162 -4.42 12.51 -10.60
C GLY A 162 -3.50 12.64 -11.81
N ILE A 163 -2.24 13.00 -11.61
CA ILE A 163 -1.24 13.05 -12.68
C ILE A 163 -1.02 11.67 -13.30
N LEU A 164 -0.88 10.64 -12.47
CA LEU A 164 -0.71 9.26 -12.93
C LEU A 164 -1.95 8.77 -13.70
N LYS A 165 -3.15 9.03 -13.17
CA LYS A 165 -4.44 8.72 -13.83
C LYS A 165 -4.49 9.34 -15.21
N THR A 166 -4.27 10.64 -15.32
CA THR A 166 -4.29 11.38 -16.61
C THR A 166 -3.26 10.83 -17.60
N GLY A 167 -2.05 10.49 -17.12
CA GLY A 167 -1.01 9.90 -17.97
C GLY A 167 -1.42 8.53 -18.54
N VAL A 168 -1.97 7.66 -17.70
CA VAL A 168 -2.44 6.32 -18.12
C VAL A 168 -3.64 6.45 -19.07
N GLU A 169 -4.63 7.27 -18.74
CA GLU A 169 -5.81 7.51 -19.58
C GLU A 169 -5.44 8.06 -20.96
N ALA A 170 -4.49 8.99 -21.03
CA ALA A 170 -3.99 9.52 -22.30
C ALA A 170 -3.34 8.44 -23.19
N LEU A 171 -2.62 7.49 -22.59
CA LEU A 171 -2.05 6.35 -23.32
C LEU A 171 -3.12 5.36 -23.76
N VAL A 172 -4.10 5.10 -22.91
CA VAL A 172 -5.23 4.21 -23.22
C VAL A 172 -6.08 4.79 -24.35
N ALA A 173 -6.42 6.09 -24.28
CA ALA A 173 -7.22 6.78 -25.30
C ALA A 173 -6.54 6.74 -26.69
N ARG A 174 -5.21 6.77 -26.71
CA ARG A 174 -4.41 6.67 -27.95
C ARG A 174 -4.17 5.23 -28.38
N LYS A 175 -4.77 4.23 -27.73
CA LYS A 175 -4.56 2.80 -27.97
C LYS A 175 -3.10 2.34 -27.80
N LEU A 176 -2.31 3.06 -26.99
CA LEU A 176 -0.90 2.79 -26.72
C LEU A 176 -0.72 1.91 -25.48
N LEU A 177 -1.59 0.91 -25.29
CA LEU A 177 -1.55 -0.04 -24.17
C LEU A 177 -0.16 -0.70 -23.97
N PRO A 178 0.58 -1.10 -25.02
CA PRO A 178 1.92 -1.65 -24.84
C PRO A 178 2.89 -0.70 -24.13
N LEU A 179 2.73 0.62 -24.31
CA LEU A 179 3.57 1.61 -23.60
C LEU A 179 3.24 1.70 -22.12
N VAL A 180 1.97 1.51 -21.75
CA VAL A 180 1.58 1.45 -20.33
C VAL A 180 2.28 0.26 -19.64
N SER A 181 2.27 -0.90 -20.29
CA SER A 181 2.95 -2.10 -19.79
C SER A 181 4.46 -1.88 -19.66
N LEU A 182 5.10 -1.13 -20.56
CA LEU A 182 6.54 -0.83 -20.50
C LEU A 182 6.94 -0.11 -19.19
N PHE A 183 6.06 0.70 -18.63
CA PHE A 183 6.29 1.38 -17.34
C PHE A 183 5.90 0.52 -16.14
N ILE A 184 4.79 -0.21 -16.23
CA ILE A 184 4.23 -0.97 -15.11
C ILE A 184 5.02 -2.25 -14.85
N GLU A 185 5.37 -2.99 -15.91
CA GLU A 185 5.98 -4.31 -15.76
C GLU A 185 7.39 -4.30 -15.14
N PRO A 186 8.30 -3.35 -15.48
CA PRO A 186 9.56 -3.24 -14.76
C PRO A 186 9.37 -2.95 -13.27
N GLY A 187 8.37 -2.13 -12.93
CA GLY A 187 8.03 -1.86 -11.54
C GLY A 187 7.56 -3.12 -10.80
N LYS A 188 6.74 -3.95 -11.42
CA LYS A 188 6.29 -5.24 -10.86
C LYS A 188 7.47 -6.18 -10.60
N ILE A 189 8.40 -6.30 -11.54
CA ILE A 189 9.61 -7.13 -11.42
C ILE A 189 10.52 -6.66 -10.28
N LEU A 190 10.59 -5.36 -10.03
CA LEU A 190 11.40 -4.76 -8.96
C LEU A 190 10.72 -4.80 -7.58
N PHE A 191 9.73 -5.63 -7.38
CA PHE A 191 8.94 -5.76 -6.14
C PHE A 191 8.10 -4.52 -5.78
N LEU A 192 7.86 -3.63 -6.74
CA LEU A 192 6.95 -2.50 -6.59
C LEU A 192 5.50 -2.87 -6.93
N ASN A 193 5.23 -4.14 -7.21
CA ASN A 193 3.93 -4.63 -7.65
C ASN A 193 2.78 -4.17 -6.72
N ASN A 194 2.92 -4.37 -5.42
CA ASN A 194 1.88 -3.98 -4.46
C ASN A 194 1.68 -2.46 -4.39
N ALA A 195 2.75 -1.67 -4.51
CA ALA A 195 2.63 -0.22 -4.56
C ALA A 195 1.93 0.25 -5.84
N ILE A 196 2.24 -0.36 -6.98
CA ILE A 196 1.62 -0.03 -8.27
C ILE A 196 0.17 -0.52 -8.29
N ASN A 197 -0.09 -1.77 -7.95
CA ASN A 197 -1.43 -2.33 -8.01
C ASN A 197 -2.36 -1.67 -6.99
N HIS A 198 -2.00 -1.67 -5.71
CA HIS A 198 -2.86 -1.17 -4.65
C HIS A 198 -2.74 0.35 -4.43
N GLY A 199 -1.63 0.94 -4.83
CA GLY A 199 -1.43 2.39 -4.70
C GLY A 199 -1.90 3.20 -5.90
N VAL A 200 -1.89 2.63 -7.10
CA VAL A 200 -2.21 3.36 -8.35
C VAL A 200 -3.32 2.68 -9.13
N LEU A 201 -3.12 1.44 -9.60
CA LEU A 201 -4.06 0.79 -10.51
C LEU A 201 -5.39 0.46 -9.84
N GLY A 202 -5.36 -0.07 -8.62
CA GLY A 202 -6.57 -0.40 -7.87
C GLY A 202 -7.46 0.82 -7.61
N PRO A 203 -6.97 1.91 -7.01
CA PRO A 203 -7.77 3.13 -6.81
C PRO A 203 -8.35 3.70 -8.10
N ILE A 204 -7.54 3.84 -9.17
CA ILE A 204 -8.01 4.32 -10.46
C ILE A 204 -9.05 3.38 -11.05
N GLY A 205 -8.80 2.07 -10.95
CA GLY A 205 -9.72 1.06 -11.44
C GLY A 205 -11.08 1.10 -10.76
N LEU A 206 -11.10 1.32 -9.45
CA LEU A 206 -12.34 1.46 -8.68
C LEU A 206 -13.13 2.70 -9.06
N GLU A 207 -12.47 3.84 -9.20
CA GLU A 207 -13.11 5.08 -9.66
C GLU A 207 -13.75 4.88 -11.03
N GLN A 208 -13.04 4.27 -11.99
CA GLN A 208 -13.57 3.97 -13.31
C GLN A 208 -14.76 3.00 -13.28
N VAL A 209 -14.76 2.01 -12.38
CA VAL A 209 -15.89 1.09 -12.22
C VAL A 209 -17.11 1.80 -11.63
N GLN A 210 -16.93 2.71 -10.69
CA GLN A 210 -18.04 3.51 -10.16
C GLN A 210 -18.66 4.41 -11.24
N GLU A 211 -17.86 4.97 -12.14
CA GLU A 211 -18.32 5.84 -13.22
C GLU A 211 -18.92 5.09 -14.41
N SER A 212 -18.29 4.00 -14.84
CA SER A 212 -18.59 3.33 -16.13
C SER A 212 -18.95 1.85 -16.02
N GLY A 213 -18.89 1.27 -14.83
CA GLY A 213 -19.09 -0.17 -14.59
C GLY A 213 -17.95 -1.06 -15.06
N LYS A 214 -16.87 -0.49 -15.63
CA LYS A 214 -15.74 -1.24 -16.21
C LYS A 214 -14.43 -0.49 -15.98
N SER A 215 -13.32 -1.23 -15.82
CA SER A 215 -11.98 -0.63 -15.81
C SER A 215 -10.95 -1.53 -16.44
N ILE A 216 -10.12 -0.96 -17.32
CA ILE A 216 -8.96 -1.62 -17.89
C ILE A 216 -7.82 -1.76 -16.87
N MET A 217 -7.84 -0.99 -15.78
CA MET A 217 -6.80 -1.01 -14.75
C MET A 217 -6.71 -2.38 -14.07
N PHE A 218 -7.84 -3.04 -13.82
CA PHE A 218 -7.86 -4.39 -13.27
C PHE A 218 -7.30 -5.44 -14.23
N LEU A 219 -7.43 -5.22 -15.53
CA LEU A 219 -6.78 -6.10 -16.53
C LEU A 219 -5.26 -5.92 -16.51
N LEU A 220 -4.77 -4.67 -16.37
CA LEU A 220 -3.35 -4.37 -16.23
C LEU A 220 -2.79 -4.90 -14.91
N GLU A 221 -3.56 -4.81 -13.83
CA GLU A 221 -3.20 -5.34 -12.52
C GLU A 221 -3.07 -6.86 -12.55
N ALA A 222 -4.05 -7.54 -13.12
CA ALA A 222 -4.13 -9.01 -13.18
C ALA A 222 -3.18 -9.65 -14.19
N ASN A 223 -2.47 -8.85 -15.02
CA ASN A 223 -1.58 -9.39 -16.05
C ASN A 223 -0.35 -10.10 -15.43
N PRO A 224 -0.31 -11.46 -15.40
CA PRO A 224 0.78 -12.23 -14.80
C PRO A 224 1.98 -12.42 -15.76
N GLY A 225 1.89 -11.93 -17.00
CA GLY A 225 2.79 -12.26 -18.09
C GLY A 225 4.29 -12.21 -17.78
N PRO A 226 4.84 -11.06 -17.36
CA PRO A 226 6.27 -10.94 -17.06
C PRO A 226 6.71 -11.78 -15.85
N GLY A 227 5.89 -11.83 -14.79
CA GLY A 227 6.16 -12.66 -13.61
C GLY A 227 6.18 -14.14 -13.97
N LEU A 228 5.18 -14.60 -14.72
CA LEU A 228 5.10 -15.97 -15.18
C LEU A 228 6.25 -16.31 -16.12
N GLY A 229 6.66 -15.40 -16.99
CA GLY A 229 7.81 -15.55 -17.88
C GLY A 229 9.12 -15.75 -17.13
N ILE A 230 9.32 -14.98 -16.06
CA ILE A 230 10.50 -15.12 -15.19
C ILE A 230 10.48 -16.45 -14.44
N ILE A 231 9.36 -16.83 -13.85
CA ILE A 231 9.21 -18.11 -13.14
C ILE A 231 9.47 -19.28 -14.10
N LEU A 232 8.91 -19.24 -15.31
CA LEU A 232 9.17 -20.23 -16.35
C LEU A 232 10.64 -20.29 -16.74
N ALA A 233 11.30 -19.15 -16.92
CA ALA A 233 12.72 -19.09 -17.22
C ALA A 233 13.57 -19.69 -16.10
N TYR A 234 13.26 -19.38 -14.84
CA TYR A 234 13.92 -20.01 -13.70
C TYR A 234 13.67 -21.51 -13.64
N TRP A 235 12.45 -21.95 -13.88
CA TRP A 235 12.12 -23.38 -13.90
C TRP A 235 12.86 -24.13 -15.02
N MET A 236 12.98 -23.52 -16.20
CA MET A 236 13.64 -24.15 -17.35
C MET A 236 15.16 -24.14 -17.25
N TYR A 237 15.76 -23.03 -16.81
CA TYR A 237 17.21 -22.81 -16.93
C TYR A 237 17.97 -22.93 -15.60
N SER A 238 17.29 -22.88 -14.44
CA SER A 238 17.95 -23.03 -13.14
C SER A 238 18.15 -24.50 -12.74
N LYS A 239 19.06 -24.73 -11.79
CA LYS A 239 19.37 -26.04 -11.22
C LYS A 239 19.13 -26.03 -9.71
N GLY A 240 18.94 -27.21 -9.12
CA GLY A 240 18.83 -27.38 -7.66
C GLY A 240 17.56 -26.76 -7.06
N SER A 241 17.71 -26.18 -5.87
CA SER A 241 16.59 -25.64 -5.06
C SER A 241 15.82 -24.51 -5.76
N VAL A 242 16.49 -23.72 -6.58
CA VAL A 242 15.84 -22.61 -7.36
C VAL A 242 14.84 -23.17 -8.35
N LYS A 243 15.19 -24.29 -9.03
CA LYS A 243 14.26 -24.96 -9.96
C LYS A 243 13.05 -25.54 -9.24
N GLN A 244 13.26 -26.09 -8.03
CA GLN A 244 12.19 -26.71 -7.24
C GLN A 244 11.24 -25.69 -6.63
N SER A 245 11.72 -24.50 -6.25
CA SER A 245 10.91 -23.45 -5.64
C SER A 245 10.14 -22.60 -6.67
N ALA A 246 10.57 -22.56 -7.93
CA ALA A 246 9.94 -21.73 -8.96
C ALA A 246 8.43 -21.99 -9.16
N PRO A 247 7.91 -23.24 -9.16
CA PRO A 247 6.47 -23.48 -9.28
C PRO A 247 5.63 -23.06 -8.08
N GLY A 248 6.26 -22.81 -6.93
CA GLY A 248 5.59 -22.40 -5.68
C GLY A 248 5.66 -20.89 -5.41
N ALA A 249 6.31 -20.12 -6.28
CA ALA A 249 6.45 -18.68 -6.16
C ALA A 249 5.38 -17.95 -6.99
#